data_ba98fd784368888e6ac769af9875b2d0
#
_entry.id   ba98fd784368888e6ac769af9875b2d0
#
_cell.length_a   1.000
_cell.length_b   1.000
_cell.length_c   1.000
_cell.angle_alpha   90.00
_cell.angle_beta   90.00
_cell.angle_gamma   90.00
#
_symmetry.space_group_name_H-M   'P 1'
#
loop_
_entity.id
_entity.type
_entity.pdbx_description
1 polymer ?
#
loop_
_entity_poly.entity_id
_entity_poly.type
_entity_poly.pdbx_seq_one_letter_code
_entity_poly.pdbx_strand_id
1 'polypeptide(L)'
;LEFRRVLFRSKEAAEHHIMIDFHGAFHPSGLDYRYPNVLTYEGVRGMEFNGSCKPANSIWLPFIRGAVGPMDYTPGSMICYQPEYHHGNRPFCAGVGTKVYNMAVFVLFESNLQMLMDNPCRYDEWPDCRDFLTSVPVNWDETRVLAAEAGQYIVMAKRKGDKWFIGGITNDKQRELDVTLSILPEGKNMQMTSFVDGVNANRMAMDYRLEQTAVHK
;
A
#
# COMPACT_ATOMS: atom_id res chain seq x y z
N LEU A 1 -2.45 -24.41 17.29
CA LEU A 1 -3.45 -23.73 18.17
C LEU A 1 -4.10 -22.54 17.48
N GLU A 2 -3.34 -21.70 16.78
CA GLU A 2 -3.83 -20.47 16.13
C GLU A 2 -4.79 -20.78 14.97
N PHE A 3 -4.47 -21.71 14.09
CA PHE A 3 -5.36 -22.12 13.00
C PHE A 3 -6.77 -22.52 13.50
N ARG A 4 -6.87 -23.26 14.61
CA ARG A 4 -8.17 -23.63 15.19
C ARG A 4 -8.93 -22.41 15.71
N ARG A 5 -8.22 -21.43 16.27
CA ARG A 5 -8.85 -20.19 16.75
C ARG A 5 -9.37 -19.34 15.59
N VAL A 6 -8.58 -19.21 14.52
CA VAL A 6 -8.99 -18.49 13.31
C VAL A 6 -10.20 -19.15 12.68
N LEU A 7 -10.20 -20.48 12.51
CA LEU A 7 -11.34 -21.24 11.98
C LEU A 7 -12.61 -21.05 12.82
N PHE A 8 -12.50 -21.21 14.14
CA PHE A 8 -13.64 -21.04 15.05
C PHE A 8 -14.21 -19.62 14.98
N ARG A 9 -13.35 -18.59 15.06
CA ARG A 9 -13.76 -17.20 15.01
C ARG A 9 -14.38 -16.83 13.66
N SER A 10 -13.83 -17.34 12.56
CA SER A 10 -14.38 -17.07 11.22
C SER A 10 -15.78 -17.62 11.06
N LYS A 11 -16.03 -18.84 11.54
CA LYS A 11 -17.34 -19.48 11.52
C LYS A 11 -18.34 -18.70 12.38
N GLU A 12 -18.00 -18.46 13.63
CA GLU A 12 -18.86 -17.77 14.58
C GLU A 12 -19.21 -16.35 14.09
N ALA A 13 -18.23 -15.60 13.59
CA ALA A 13 -18.46 -14.28 13.03
C ALA A 13 -19.34 -14.31 11.76
N ALA A 14 -19.21 -15.35 10.92
CA ALA A 14 -20.07 -15.51 9.75
C ALA A 14 -21.53 -15.73 10.15
N GLU A 15 -21.78 -16.53 11.18
CA GLU A 15 -23.13 -16.78 11.72
C GLU A 15 -23.77 -15.49 12.28
N HIS A 16 -22.94 -14.54 12.72
CA HIS A 16 -23.37 -13.24 13.22
C HIS A 16 -23.24 -12.09 12.20
N HIS A 17 -22.96 -12.38 10.93
CA HIS A 17 -22.77 -11.38 9.85
C HIS A 17 -21.69 -10.34 10.17
N ILE A 18 -20.61 -10.75 10.84
CA ILE A 18 -19.46 -9.89 11.18
C ILE A 18 -18.32 -10.14 10.20
N MET A 19 -17.80 -9.06 9.63
CA MET A 19 -16.58 -9.09 8.83
C MET A 19 -15.35 -9.07 9.75
N ILE A 20 -14.28 -9.71 9.32
CA ILE A 20 -13.07 -9.89 10.11
C ILE A 20 -11.85 -9.39 9.35
N ASP A 21 -11.01 -8.64 10.04
CA ASP A 21 -9.60 -8.45 9.77
C ASP A 21 -8.80 -9.09 10.91
N PHE A 22 -7.89 -10.01 10.58
CA PHE A 22 -7.08 -10.71 11.57
C PHE A 22 -5.73 -10.02 11.77
N HIS A 23 -5.54 -9.35 12.90
CA HIS A 23 -4.27 -8.81 13.35
C HIS A 23 -3.57 -9.73 14.36
N GLY A 24 -2.23 -9.71 14.37
CA GLY A 24 -1.42 -10.64 15.16
C GLY A 24 -1.63 -12.10 14.74
N ALA A 25 -1.93 -12.33 13.49
CA ALA A 25 -2.30 -13.62 12.93
C ALA A 25 -1.34 -14.06 11.82
N PHE A 26 -1.47 -15.32 11.40
CA PHE A 26 -0.79 -15.85 10.23
C PHE A 26 -1.17 -15.11 8.95
N HIS A 27 -0.37 -15.32 7.89
CA HIS A 27 -0.80 -15.08 6.52
C HIS A 27 -2.04 -15.93 6.17
N PRO A 28 -2.78 -15.58 5.10
CA PRO A 28 -3.92 -16.36 4.61
C PRO A 28 -3.56 -17.85 4.44
N SER A 29 -4.46 -18.72 4.83
CA SER A 29 -4.30 -20.18 4.76
C SER A 29 -5.41 -20.86 3.95
N GLY A 30 -6.17 -20.09 3.18
CA GLY A 30 -7.30 -20.55 2.38
C GLY A 30 -8.63 -20.60 3.16
N LEU A 31 -8.67 -20.19 4.41
CA LEU A 31 -9.91 -20.08 5.18
C LEU A 31 -10.84 -18.99 4.69
N ASP A 32 -10.29 -17.95 4.11
CA ASP A 32 -10.98 -16.85 3.44
C ASP A 32 -11.83 -17.33 2.25
N TYR A 33 -11.42 -18.37 1.53
CA TYR A 33 -12.25 -19.01 0.51
C TYR A 33 -13.48 -19.73 1.09
N ARG A 34 -13.39 -20.23 2.31
CA ARG A 34 -14.48 -20.90 2.99
C ARG A 34 -15.36 -19.92 3.78
N TYR A 35 -14.78 -18.87 4.29
CA TYR A 35 -15.42 -17.85 5.11
C TYR A 35 -15.17 -16.47 4.50
N PRO A 36 -15.96 -16.04 3.51
CA PRO A 36 -15.74 -14.79 2.77
C PRO A 36 -15.99 -13.52 3.62
N ASN A 37 -16.44 -13.68 4.85
CA ASN A 37 -16.46 -12.60 5.84
C ASN A 37 -15.08 -12.27 6.42
N VAL A 38 -14.05 -13.07 6.14
CA VAL A 38 -12.65 -12.74 6.44
C VAL A 38 -12.09 -11.92 5.29
N LEU A 39 -11.92 -10.64 5.51
CA LEU A 39 -11.53 -9.68 4.47
C LEU A 39 -10.03 -9.68 4.23
N THR A 40 -9.24 -9.69 5.29
CA THR A 40 -7.80 -9.59 5.23
C THR A 40 -7.13 -10.14 6.48
N TYR A 41 -5.80 -10.22 6.43
CA TYR A 41 -4.95 -10.64 7.54
C TYR A 41 -3.76 -9.70 7.63
N GLU A 42 -3.32 -9.36 8.81
CA GLU A 42 -2.01 -8.74 8.98
C GLU A 42 -0.92 -9.69 8.44
N GLY A 43 -0.62 -10.75 9.16
CA GLY A 43 0.37 -11.78 8.78
C GLY A 43 1.67 -11.24 8.18
N VAL A 44 2.04 -10.03 8.56
CA VAL A 44 3.17 -9.24 8.08
C VAL A 44 3.56 -8.25 9.17
N ARG A 45 4.77 -7.72 9.11
CA ARG A 45 5.13 -6.60 9.94
C ARG A 45 4.73 -5.31 9.24
N GLY A 46 3.56 -4.77 9.58
CA GLY A 46 2.97 -3.59 8.98
C GLY A 46 3.57 -2.27 9.48
N MET A 47 3.15 -1.17 8.86
CA MET A 47 3.71 0.16 9.14
C MET A 47 3.41 0.65 10.58
N GLU A 48 2.41 0.10 11.25
CA GLU A 48 2.13 0.39 12.66
C GLU A 48 3.30 0.04 13.61
N PHE A 49 4.21 -0.82 13.17
CA PHE A 49 5.45 -1.14 13.90
C PHE A 49 6.54 -0.08 13.68
N ASN A 50 6.24 1.01 12.99
CA ASN A 50 7.11 2.16 12.80
C ASN A 50 8.49 1.80 12.24
N GLY A 51 9.56 2.19 12.89
CA GLY A 51 10.94 2.11 12.42
C GLY A 51 11.46 0.76 11.95
N SER A 52 10.70 -0.32 12.13
CA SER A 52 11.08 -1.65 11.64
C SER A 52 10.58 -1.96 10.23
N CYS A 53 9.73 -1.11 9.64
CA CYS A 53 9.16 -1.30 8.31
C CYS A 53 9.90 -0.49 7.25
N LYS A 54 11.22 -0.68 7.17
CA LYS A 54 12.07 0.04 6.21
C LYS A 54 11.76 -0.37 4.77
N PRO A 55 11.91 0.54 3.78
CA PRO A 55 11.73 0.21 2.37
C PRO A 55 12.50 -1.03 1.90
N ALA A 56 13.74 -1.22 2.37
CA ALA A 56 14.55 -2.40 2.09
C ALA A 56 13.93 -3.73 2.56
N ASN A 57 13.04 -3.69 3.56
CA ASN A 57 12.30 -4.86 4.03
C ASN A 57 10.96 -5.00 3.27
N SER A 58 10.23 -3.91 3.14
CA SER A 58 8.87 -3.92 2.58
C SER A 58 8.86 -4.20 1.08
N ILE A 59 9.95 -3.92 0.37
CA ILE A 59 10.09 -4.22 -1.06
C ILE A 59 9.95 -5.73 -1.38
N TRP A 60 10.19 -6.60 -0.41
CA TRP A 60 10.03 -8.04 -0.59
C TRP A 60 8.58 -8.51 -0.51
N LEU A 61 7.71 -7.74 0.14
CA LEU A 61 6.34 -8.16 0.45
C LEU A 61 5.50 -8.48 -0.78
N PRO A 62 5.53 -7.71 -1.89
CA PRO A 62 4.79 -8.06 -3.10
C PRO A 62 5.20 -9.41 -3.69
N PHE A 63 6.46 -9.82 -3.53
CA PHE A 63 7.01 -11.05 -4.11
C PHE A 63 6.78 -12.29 -3.24
N ILE A 64 6.68 -12.12 -1.93
CA ILE A 64 6.57 -13.23 -0.98
C ILE A 64 5.23 -13.23 -0.26
N ARG A 65 4.96 -12.25 0.61
CA ARG A 65 3.74 -12.22 1.42
C ARG A 65 2.48 -11.99 0.58
N GLY A 66 2.55 -11.09 -0.40
CA GLY A 66 1.44 -10.81 -1.33
C GLY A 66 1.04 -11.99 -2.20
N ALA A 67 1.96 -12.94 -2.45
CA ALA A 67 1.69 -14.14 -3.23
C ALA A 67 0.71 -15.12 -2.57
N VAL A 68 0.51 -15.02 -1.25
CA VAL A 68 -0.39 -15.89 -0.49
C VAL A 68 -1.75 -15.24 -0.16
N GLY A 69 -1.96 -14.00 -0.60
CA GLY A 69 -3.23 -13.30 -0.46
C GLY A 69 -3.13 -11.91 0.16
N PRO A 70 -4.27 -11.27 0.41
CA PRO A 70 -4.34 -9.91 0.91
C PRO A 70 -3.67 -9.75 2.27
N MET A 71 -3.18 -8.52 2.54
CA MET A 71 -2.55 -8.18 3.81
C MET A 71 -2.95 -6.78 4.26
N ASP A 72 -3.26 -6.63 5.53
CA ASP A 72 -3.38 -5.32 6.15
C ASP A 72 -2.00 -4.86 6.63
N TYR A 73 -1.37 -4.01 5.82
CA TYR A 73 -0.03 -3.46 6.08
C TYR A 73 -0.07 -2.15 6.86
N THR A 74 -1.26 -1.57 7.06
CA THR A 74 -1.46 -0.27 7.70
C THR A 74 -0.61 0.86 7.08
N PRO A 75 -0.64 1.07 5.75
CA PRO A 75 0.18 2.08 5.09
C PRO A 75 -0.45 3.49 5.18
N GLY A 76 0.15 4.45 4.47
CA GLY A 76 -0.47 5.76 4.24
C GLY A 76 -0.19 6.79 5.32
N SER A 77 0.90 6.67 6.07
CA SER A 77 1.31 7.70 7.04
C SER A 77 1.52 9.06 6.37
N MET A 78 1.01 10.11 7.00
CA MET A 78 1.21 11.50 6.56
C MET A 78 2.47 12.11 7.18
N ILE A 79 2.86 11.68 8.37
CA ILE A 79 4.12 12.03 9.00
C ILE A 79 5.13 10.92 8.71
N CYS A 80 6.20 11.27 7.99
CA CYS A 80 7.18 10.32 7.51
C CYS A 80 8.60 10.78 7.79
N TYR A 81 9.48 9.83 8.04
CA TYR A 81 10.91 10.05 8.20
C TYR A 81 11.71 9.04 7.39
N GLN A 82 12.84 9.48 6.87
CA GLN A 82 13.82 8.56 6.33
C GLN A 82 14.33 7.62 7.44
N PRO A 83 14.75 6.39 7.12
CA PRO A 83 15.15 5.39 8.10
C PRO A 83 16.20 5.88 9.11
N GLU A 84 17.11 6.76 8.67
CA GLU A 84 18.19 7.32 9.49
C GLU A 84 17.71 8.33 10.55
N TYR A 85 16.56 8.98 10.27
CA TYR A 85 15.98 10.04 11.11
C TYR A 85 14.73 9.57 11.84
N HIS A 86 14.36 8.31 11.68
CA HIS A 86 13.14 7.78 12.26
C HIS A 86 13.31 7.52 13.75
N HIS A 87 12.57 8.27 14.56
CA HIS A 87 12.49 8.16 16.01
C HIS A 87 11.06 7.91 16.48
N GLY A 88 10.27 7.19 15.67
CA GLY A 88 8.87 6.92 15.97
C GLY A 88 8.71 6.02 17.19
N ASN A 89 8.24 6.62 18.28
CA ASN A 89 7.79 5.92 19.46
C ASN A 89 6.33 6.27 19.73
N ARG A 90 5.54 5.29 20.14
CA ARG A 90 4.17 5.54 20.58
C ARG A 90 4.16 6.61 21.69
N PRO A 91 3.23 7.57 21.69
CA PRO A 91 2.05 7.67 20.82
C PRO A 91 2.28 8.39 19.48
N PHE A 92 3.47 8.86 19.18
CA PHE A 92 3.79 9.61 17.97
C PHE A 92 4.22 8.64 16.88
N CYS A 93 3.22 8.11 16.16
CA CYS A 93 3.46 7.24 15.01
C CYS A 93 3.98 8.06 13.83
N ALA A 94 4.93 7.49 13.10
CA ALA A 94 5.43 8.05 11.86
C ALA A 94 5.81 6.92 10.90
N GLY A 95 5.48 7.06 9.63
CA GLY A 95 5.87 6.13 8.59
C GLY A 95 7.38 6.19 8.31
N VAL A 96 7.93 5.09 7.85
CA VAL A 96 9.33 5.00 7.39
C VAL A 96 9.36 5.10 5.88
N GLY A 97 10.33 5.84 5.35
CA GLY A 97 10.40 6.20 3.94
C GLY A 97 9.66 7.51 3.64
N THR A 98 9.56 7.86 2.37
CA THR A 98 8.89 9.10 1.98
C THR A 98 7.36 9.02 2.10
N LYS A 99 6.71 10.18 2.12
CA LYS A 99 5.24 10.25 2.05
C LYS A 99 4.72 9.58 0.77
N VAL A 100 5.36 9.86 -0.35
CA VAL A 100 4.99 9.25 -1.64
C VAL A 100 5.19 7.74 -1.62
N TYR A 101 6.25 7.25 -1.01
CA TYR A 101 6.44 5.81 -0.77
C TYR A 101 5.26 5.21 0.01
N ASN A 102 4.83 5.84 1.10
CA ASN A 102 3.70 5.37 1.90
C ASN A 102 2.37 5.36 1.11
N MET A 103 2.18 6.33 0.21
CA MET A 103 1.02 6.38 -0.68
C MET A 103 1.11 5.31 -1.78
N ALA A 104 2.30 5.09 -2.35
CA ALA A 104 2.51 4.07 -3.38
C ALA A 104 2.27 2.66 -2.84
N VAL A 105 2.69 2.38 -1.61
CA VAL A 105 2.44 1.10 -0.91
C VAL A 105 0.95 0.83 -0.78
N PHE A 106 0.13 1.87 -0.57
CA PHE A 106 -1.32 1.75 -0.51
C PHE A 106 -1.95 1.27 -1.83
N VAL A 107 -1.33 1.60 -2.96
CA VAL A 107 -1.73 1.08 -4.29
C VAL A 107 -1.18 -0.33 -4.53
N LEU A 108 0.07 -0.57 -4.13
CA LEU A 108 0.79 -1.80 -4.48
C LEU A 108 0.29 -3.02 -3.70
N PHE A 109 0.07 -2.88 -2.39
CA PHE A 109 -0.34 -3.99 -1.55
C PHE A 109 -1.86 -4.21 -1.65
N GLU A 110 -2.25 -5.46 -1.75
CA GLU A 110 -3.66 -5.81 -1.82
C GLU A 110 -4.22 -6.08 -0.44
N SER A 111 -5.35 -5.45 -0.17
CA SER A 111 -6.16 -5.73 1.01
C SER A 111 -7.62 -5.41 0.71
N ASN A 112 -8.51 -6.30 1.08
CA ASN A 112 -9.96 -6.05 0.95
C ASN A 112 -10.48 -5.05 1.99
N LEU A 113 -9.69 -4.79 3.00
CA LEU A 113 -9.86 -3.71 3.97
C LEU A 113 -8.46 -3.16 4.29
N GLN A 114 -8.17 -1.94 3.83
CA GLN A 114 -6.89 -1.29 4.13
C GLN A 114 -7.06 -0.30 5.27
N MET A 115 -6.42 -0.58 6.39
CA MET A 115 -6.35 0.34 7.50
C MET A 115 -5.31 1.43 7.22
N LEU A 116 -5.64 2.66 7.57
CA LEU A 116 -4.72 3.79 7.49
C LEU A 116 -3.94 3.92 8.81
N MET A 117 -2.64 4.23 8.71
CA MET A 117 -1.75 4.30 9.86
C MET A 117 -2.05 5.49 10.78
N ASP A 118 -2.38 6.64 10.20
CA ASP A 118 -2.55 7.90 10.93
C ASP A 118 -4.00 8.13 11.39
N ASN A 119 -4.18 9.17 12.18
CA ASN A 119 -5.49 9.61 12.64
C ASN A 119 -6.14 10.60 11.64
N PRO A 120 -7.46 10.80 11.69
CA PRO A 120 -8.19 11.67 10.76
C PRO A 120 -7.64 13.09 10.69
N CYS A 121 -7.25 13.70 11.81
CA CYS A 121 -6.75 15.08 11.83
C CYS A 121 -5.46 15.23 10.99
N ARG A 122 -4.63 14.18 10.94
CA ARG A 122 -3.43 14.22 10.11
C ARG A 122 -3.74 14.21 8.64
N TYR A 123 -4.72 13.45 8.21
CA TYR A 123 -5.16 13.46 6.80
C TYR A 123 -5.76 14.80 6.39
N ASP A 124 -6.40 15.52 7.30
CA ASP A 124 -6.96 16.85 7.03
C ASP A 124 -5.88 17.92 6.83
N GLU A 125 -4.67 17.72 7.33
CA GLU A 125 -3.51 18.59 7.07
C GLU A 125 -2.99 18.47 5.63
N TRP A 126 -3.26 17.34 4.94
CA TRP A 126 -2.87 17.07 3.55
C TRP A 126 -4.07 16.57 2.73
N PRO A 127 -4.98 17.45 2.35
CA PRO A 127 -6.24 17.04 1.71
C PRO A 127 -6.06 16.37 0.35
N ASP A 128 -5.06 16.75 -0.43
CA ASP A 128 -4.72 16.12 -1.70
C ASP A 128 -4.26 14.65 -1.53
N CYS A 129 -3.41 14.38 -0.53
CA CYS A 129 -3.00 13.03 -0.19
C CYS A 129 -4.18 12.20 0.35
N ARG A 130 -5.00 12.78 1.23
CA ARG A 130 -6.22 12.15 1.75
C ARG A 130 -7.18 11.77 0.63
N ASP A 131 -7.45 12.72 -0.26
CA ASP A 131 -8.40 12.52 -1.37
C ASP A 131 -7.89 11.46 -2.34
N PHE A 132 -6.57 11.39 -2.58
CA PHE A 132 -5.97 10.29 -3.32
C PHE A 132 -6.18 8.95 -2.60
N LEU A 133 -5.74 8.83 -1.35
CA LEU A 133 -5.81 7.57 -0.58
C LEU A 133 -7.24 7.04 -0.49
N THR A 134 -8.21 7.91 -0.24
CA THR A 134 -9.63 7.53 -0.17
C THR A 134 -10.23 7.18 -1.53
N SER A 135 -9.59 7.57 -2.63
CA SER A 135 -9.99 7.21 -3.99
C SER A 135 -9.48 5.84 -4.44
N VAL A 136 -8.48 5.29 -3.76
CA VAL A 136 -7.88 3.99 -4.12
C VAL A 136 -8.85 2.86 -3.81
N PRO A 137 -9.22 2.04 -4.80
CA PRO A 137 -10.13 0.91 -4.57
C PRO A 137 -9.49 -0.20 -3.75
N VAL A 138 -10.31 -0.94 -3.01
CA VAL A 138 -9.87 -2.16 -2.27
C VAL A 138 -9.96 -3.43 -3.12
N ASN A 139 -10.60 -3.35 -4.30
CA ASN A 139 -10.64 -4.45 -5.25
C ASN A 139 -10.41 -3.94 -6.68
N TRP A 140 -9.83 -4.77 -7.52
CA TRP A 140 -9.32 -4.38 -8.82
C TRP A 140 -9.89 -5.25 -9.93
N ASP A 141 -10.14 -4.64 -11.08
CA ASP A 141 -10.58 -5.36 -12.29
C ASP A 141 -9.38 -5.95 -13.04
N GLU A 142 -8.22 -5.32 -12.90
CA GLU A 142 -7.00 -5.74 -13.57
C GLU A 142 -5.77 -5.26 -12.79
N THR A 143 -4.73 -6.12 -12.74
CA THR A 143 -3.42 -5.79 -12.17
C THR A 143 -2.33 -6.18 -13.16
N ARG A 144 -1.40 -5.27 -13.42
CA ARG A 144 -0.22 -5.50 -14.28
C ARG A 144 1.06 -5.05 -13.59
N VAL A 145 2.07 -5.90 -13.63
CA VAL A 145 3.43 -5.53 -13.27
C VAL A 145 4.07 -4.88 -14.49
N LEU A 146 4.47 -3.62 -14.36
CA LEU A 146 5.10 -2.87 -15.45
C LEU A 146 6.63 -3.04 -15.44
N ALA A 147 7.22 -3.06 -14.25
CA ALA A 147 8.64 -3.34 -14.05
C ALA A 147 8.86 -3.90 -12.63
N ALA A 148 9.70 -4.91 -12.47
CA ALA A 148 10.02 -5.45 -11.16
C ALA A 148 11.34 -6.19 -11.13
N GLU A 149 12.05 -6.05 -10.01
CA GLU A 149 13.19 -6.87 -9.65
C GLU A 149 13.14 -7.14 -8.14
N ALA A 150 13.09 -8.41 -7.77
CA ALA A 150 12.89 -8.82 -6.39
C ALA A 150 13.93 -8.20 -5.44
N GLY A 151 13.46 -7.59 -4.35
CA GLY A 151 14.29 -6.90 -3.38
C GLY A 151 14.87 -5.56 -3.83
N GLN A 152 14.59 -5.13 -5.05
CA GLN A 152 15.11 -3.89 -5.59
C GLN A 152 14.03 -2.86 -5.87
N TYR A 153 13.08 -3.17 -6.74
CA TYR A 153 11.98 -2.27 -7.11
C TYR A 153 10.78 -3.03 -7.63
N ILE A 154 9.64 -2.37 -7.63
CA ILE A 154 8.43 -2.82 -8.28
C ILE A 154 7.59 -1.63 -8.72
N VAL A 155 7.05 -1.71 -9.93
CA VAL A 155 6.05 -0.78 -10.47
C VAL A 155 4.87 -1.59 -10.95
N MET A 156 3.69 -1.30 -10.42
CA MET A 156 2.46 -1.97 -10.80
C MET A 156 1.41 -0.96 -11.22
N ALA A 157 0.61 -1.32 -12.19
CA ALA A 157 -0.60 -0.61 -12.60
C ALA A 157 -1.82 -1.46 -12.27
N LYS A 158 -2.81 -0.86 -11.64
CA LYS A 158 -4.06 -1.51 -11.26
C LYS A 158 -5.25 -0.70 -11.78
N ARG A 159 -6.25 -1.37 -12.32
CA ARG A 159 -7.42 -0.74 -12.93
C ARG A 159 -8.70 -1.01 -12.14
N LYS A 160 -9.51 0.03 -12.04
CA LYS A 160 -10.90 -0.06 -11.61
C LYS A 160 -11.77 0.79 -12.51
N GLY A 161 -12.70 0.17 -13.22
CA GLY A 161 -13.48 0.85 -14.27
C GLY A 161 -12.55 1.47 -15.32
N ASP A 162 -12.69 2.75 -15.57
CA ASP A 162 -11.88 3.51 -16.52
C ASP A 162 -10.62 4.16 -15.90
N LYS A 163 -10.38 3.98 -14.60
CA LYS A 163 -9.26 4.59 -13.90
C LYS A 163 -8.13 3.58 -13.70
N TRP A 164 -6.90 4.05 -13.94
CA TRP A 164 -5.68 3.34 -13.61
C TRP A 164 -4.99 4.01 -12.43
N PHE A 165 -4.47 3.20 -11.54
CA PHE A 165 -3.64 3.59 -10.42
C PHE A 165 -2.27 2.94 -10.58
N ILE A 166 -1.21 3.72 -10.53
CA ILE A 166 0.16 3.23 -10.68
C ILE A 166 0.89 3.50 -9.38
N GLY A 167 1.46 2.46 -8.80
CA GLY A 167 2.35 2.56 -7.65
C GLY A 167 3.74 2.06 -8.01
N GLY A 168 4.76 2.78 -7.59
CA GLY A 168 6.16 2.37 -7.77
C GLY A 168 6.95 2.61 -6.49
N ILE A 169 7.71 1.61 -6.05
CA ILE A 169 8.62 1.71 -4.92
C ILE A 169 9.98 1.09 -5.24
N THR A 170 10.99 1.56 -4.55
CA THR A 170 12.33 0.99 -4.54
C THR A 170 12.75 0.66 -3.10
N ASN A 171 13.82 -0.09 -2.94
CA ASN A 171 14.48 -0.21 -1.65
C ASN A 171 15.14 1.13 -1.25
N ASP A 172 16.18 1.11 -0.44
CA ASP A 172 16.95 2.28 0.01
C ASP A 172 17.86 2.93 -1.06
N LYS A 173 17.83 2.41 -2.30
CA LYS A 173 18.65 2.93 -3.40
C LYS A 173 17.78 3.69 -4.40
N GLN A 174 18.20 4.88 -4.76
CA GLN A 174 17.62 5.65 -5.85
C GLN A 174 17.81 4.93 -7.19
N ARG A 175 16.78 4.95 -8.05
CA ARG A 175 16.78 4.37 -9.39
C ARG A 175 16.04 5.25 -10.36
N GLU A 176 16.46 5.16 -11.62
CA GLU A 176 15.71 5.65 -12.77
C GLU A 176 15.22 4.45 -13.57
N LEU A 177 13.95 4.45 -13.92
CA LEU A 177 13.31 3.36 -14.65
C LEU A 177 12.48 3.93 -15.78
N ASP A 178 12.74 3.45 -16.99
CA ASP A 178 11.85 3.70 -18.12
C ASP A 178 10.69 2.71 -18.08
N VAL A 179 9.49 3.21 -17.88
CA VAL A 179 8.28 2.39 -17.78
C VAL A 179 7.34 2.71 -18.94
N THR A 180 7.14 1.74 -19.80
CA THR A 180 6.20 1.87 -20.90
C THR A 180 4.76 1.73 -20.40
N LEU A 181 3.93 2.76 -20.63
CA LEU A 181 2.51 2.75 -20.28
C LEU A 181 1.66 2.03 -21.34
N SER A 182 2.00 0.76 -21.63
CA SER A 182 1.28 -0.08 -22.60
C SER A 182 -0.19 -0.35 -22.22
N ILE A 183 -0.54 -0.04 -20.98
CA ILE A 183 -1.87 -0.16 -20.40
C ILE A 183 -2.85 0.91 -20.93
N LEU A 184 -2.35 2.02 -21.46
CA LEU A 184 -3.20 3.10 -21.93
C LEU A 184 -3.99 2.66 -23.18
N PRO A 185 -5.28 3.00 -23.24
CA PRO A 185 -6.10 2.73 -24.42
C PRO A 185 -5.63 3.56 -25.61
N GLU A 186 -5.61 2.95 -26.79
CA GLU A 186 -5.21 3.64 -28.02
C GLU A 186 -6.20 4.77 -28.37
N GLY A 187 -5.64 5.88 -28.86
CA GLY A 187 -6.42 7.02 -29.35
C GLY A 187 -7.19 7.81 -28.28
N LYS A 188 -6.97 7.54 -27.00
CA LYS A 188 -7.56 8.33 -25.91
C LYS A 188 -6.54 9.25 -25.27
N ASN A 189 -6.94 10.50 -25.07
CA ASN A 189 -6.20 11.42 -24.22
C ASN A 189 -6.60 11.15 -22.77
N MET A 190 -5.62 10.92 -21.92
CA MET A 190 -5.80 10.74 -20.49
C MET A 190 -5.03 11.79 -19.73
N GLN A 191 -5.48 12.13 -18.54
CA GLN A 191 -4.77 12.98 -17.62
C GLN A 191 -4.19 12.12 -16.50
N MET A 192 -2.88 12.25 -16.31
CA MET A 192 -2.16 11.63 -15.21
C MET A 192 -1.93 12.65 -14.11
N THR A 193 -2.32 12.32 -12.90
CA THR A 193 -1.96 13.05 -11.69
C THR A 193 -0.95 12.22 -10.93
N SER A 194 0.22 12.79 -10.66
CA SER A 194 1.35 12.08 -10.05
C SER A 194 1.76 12.75 -8.75
N PHE A 195 1.87 11.96 -7.70
CA PHE A 195 2.59 12.33 -6.48
C PHE A 195 4.03 11.82 -6.63
N VAL A 196 4.98 12.72 -6.56
CA VAL A 196 6.40 12.39 -6.71
C VAL A 196 7.21 12.98 -5.55
N ASP A 197 8.28 12.32 -5.17
CA ASP A 197 9.18 12.83 -4.14
C ASP A 197 9.71 14.22 -4.50
N GLY A 198 9.71 15.10 -3.52
CA GLY A 198 10.28 16.45 -3.68
C GLY A 198 11.82 16.42 -3.72
N VAL A 199 12.40 17.54 -4.08
CA VAL A 199 13.88 17.67 -4.22
C VAL A 199 14.64 17.45 -2.90
N ASN A 200 13.96 17.62 -1.76
CA ASN A 200 14.54 17.44 -0.44
C ASN A 200 14.07 16.13 0.24
N ALA A 201 13.35 15.25 -0.44
CA ALA A 201 12.74 14.05 0.14
C ALA A 201 13.75 13.13 0.85
N ASN A 202 15.03 13.16 0.44
CA ASN A 202 16.11 12.43 1.09
C ASN A 202 16.40 12.90 2.54
N ARG A 203 16.03 14.15 2.88
CA ARG A 203 16.18 14.73 4.23
C ARG A 203 14.84 14.97 4.90
N MET A 204 13.87 15.39 4.11
CA MET A 204 12.52 15.75 4.53
C MET A 204 11.54 14.79 3.85
N ALA A 205 11.36 13.62 4.43
CA ALA A 205 10.59 12.52 3.85
C ALA A 205 9.12 12.89 3.52
N MET A 206 8.62 13.99 4.06
CA MET A 206 7.30 14.55 3.74
C MET A 206 7.29 15.49 2.53
N ASP A 207 8.47 15.80 1.94
CA ASP A 207 8.56 16.67 0.77
C ASP A 207 8.09 15.92 -0.48
N TYR A 208 7.07 16.46 -1.14
CA TYR A 208 6.51 15.88 -2.36
C TYR A 208 6.01 16.99 -3.31
N ARG A 209 5.77 16.59 -4.54
CA ARG A 209 5.15 17.45 -5.55
C ARG A 209 3.97 16.74 -6.18
N LEU A 210 2.93 17.51 -6.48
CA LEU A 210 1.80 17.10 -7.29
C LEU A 210 2.01 17.59 -8.72
N GLU A 211 2.02 16.68 -9.68
CA GLU A 211 2.21 16.97 -11.09
C GLU A 211 0.99 16.49 -11.90
N GLN A 212 0.65 17.25 -12.94
CA GLN A 212 -0.41 16.88 -13.86
C GLN A 212 0.13 16.89 -15.28
N THR A 213 -0.03 15.79 -15.98
CA THR A 213 0.50 15.59 -17.33
C THR A 213 -0.55 14.94 -18.22
N ALA A 214 -0.74 15.48 -19.41
CA ALA A 214 -1.53 14.80 -20.44
C ALA A 214 -0.71 13.62 -21.00
N VAL A 215 -1.32 12.44 -21.05
CA VAL A 215 -0.72 11.23 -21.58
C VAL A 215 -1.60 10.66 -22.70
N HIS A 216 -0.95 10.22 -23.77
CA HIS A 216 -1.61 9.58 -24.93
C HIS A 216 -0.74 8.44 -25.43
N LYS A 217 -1.39 7.48 -26.03
CA LYS A 217 -0.75 6.36 -26.68
C LYS A 217 -0.90 6.48 -28.19
#